data_596e6b2398715dd6a1e24efbbae064c7
#
_entry.id   596e6b2398715dd6a1e24efbbae064c7
#
_cell.length_a   1.000
_cell.length_b   1.000
_cell.length_c   1.000
_cell.angle_alpha   90.00
_cell.angle_beta   90.00
_cell.angle_gamma   90.00
#
_symmetry.space_group_name_H-M   'P 1'
#
loop_
_entity.id
_entity.type
_entity.pdbx_description
1 polymer ?
#
loop_
_entity_poly.entity_id
_entity_poly.type
_entity_poly.pdbx_seq_one_letter_code
_entity_poly.pdbx_strand_id
1 'polypeptide(L)'
;EYKSKMSESEFLRWLIMLQGYFGISDKVKFDEEYKASIGWQYGLGGIFVTGQNLFETLMFNFKIIVSSVGENVPIQNPCWENSGKENINKSFSGLEDNLAGLYTNWSRAILVNSKDIDFSEDLTIKVVKLPLLAPTMIQIEPMTLWKYVKEGENKNHFIPKKHEQGQALWKSFGIITIPSGIEGEHKEPGVIEWLERIQIYNDNKFIRINAVALQYDSNPKSRMPINEMIDDLALHEIVLFEKGKEGWVM
;
A
#
# COMPACT_ATOMS: atom_id res chain seq x y z
N GLU A 1 -13.79 22.99 15.98
CA GLU A 1 -14.61 22.48 17.10
C GLU A 1 -14.05 21.12 17.51
N TYR A 2 -13.57 21.00 18.76
CA TYR A 2 -13.07 19.72 19.26
C TYR A 2 -14.26 18.85 19.63
N LYS A 3 -14.39 17.69 18.94
CA LYS A 3 -15.43 16.73 19.26
C LYS A 3 -15.06 15.99 20.54
N SER A 4 -15.87 16.14 21.59
CA SER A 4 -15.62 15.51 22.89
C SER A 4 -16.05 14.04 22.96
N LYS A 5 -16.82 13.56 21.98
CA LYS A 5 -17.34 12.18 21.94
C LYS A 5 -17.20 11.61 20.52
N MET A 6 -16.93 10.33 20.44
CA MET A 6 -16.74 9.60 19.17
C MET A 6 -17.62 8.36 19.20
N SER A 7 -18.29 8.02 18.10
CA SER A 7 -18.97 6.75 17.98
C SER A 7 -17.98 5.61 17.71
N GLU A 8 -18.38 4.36 17.98
CA GLU A 8 -17.56 3.19 17.70
C GLU A 8 -17.10 3.15 16.24
N SER A 9 -17.99 3.40 15.29
CA SER A 9 -17.65 3.42 13.86
C SER A 9 -16.70 4.55 13.47
N GLU A 10 -16.75 5.70 14.15
CA GLU A 10 -15.78 6.78 13.95
C GLU A 10 -14.42 6.40 14.52
N PHE A 11 -14.38 5.76 15.67
CA PHE A 11 -13.15 5.28 16.29
C PHE A 11 -12.46 4.24 15.42
N LEU A 12 -13.19 3.27 14.87
CA LEU A 12 -12.65 2.27 13.95
C LEU A 12 -12.07 2.91 12.68
N ARG A 13 -12.76 3.86 12.07
CA ARG A 13 -12.21 4.61 10.91
C ARG A 13 -10.96 5.40 11.28
N TRP A 14 -10.93 6.00 12.46
CA TRP A 14 -9.74 6.69 12.96
C TRP A 14 -8.57 5.73 13.18
N LEU A 15 -8.81 4.52 13.72
CA LEU A 15 -7.78 3.49 13.85
C LEU A 15 -7.19 3.08 12.50
N ILE A 16 -8.04 2.83 11.49
CA ILE A 16 -7.58 2.47 10.14
C ILE A 16 -6.71 3.59 9.56
N MET A 17 -7.15 4.84 9.65
CA MET A 17 -6.40 5.99 9.19
C MET A 17 -5.06 6.12 9.92
N LEU A 18 -5.07 5.96 11.25
CA LEU A 18 -3.87 6.06 12.07
C LEU A 18 -2.85 4.97 11.74
N GLN A 19 -3.29 3.73 11.52
CA GLN A 19 -2.42 2.61 11.19
C GLN A 19 -1.82 2.73 9.77
N GLY A 20 -2.61 3.13 8.78
CA GLY A 20 -2.21 3.11 7.38
C GLY A 20 -1.60 4.42 6.89
N TYR A 21 -2.12 5.56 7.30
CA TYR A 21 -1.86 6.84 6.64
C TYR A 21 -1.28 7.94 7.53
N PHE A 22 -1.14 7.72 8.82
CA PHE A 22 -0.71 8.78 9.72
C PHE A 22 0.82 8.94 9.72
N GLY A 23 1.28 10.20 9.70
CA GLY A 23 2.70 10.55 9.75
C GLY A 23 3.32 10.39 11.16
N ILE A 24 4.54 10.89 11.31
CA ILE A 24 5.31 10.79 12.57
C ILE A 24 4.97 12.00 13.47
N SER A 25 3.94 11.89 14.29
CA SER A 25 3.64 12.91 15.30
C SER A 25 3.90 12.43 16.73
N ASP A 26 3.77 11.13 16.98
CA ASP A 26 3.99 10.55 18.31
C ASP A 26 5.48 10.49 18.66
N LYS A 27 5.81 10.51 19.95
CA LYS A 27 7.19 10.47 20.42
C LYS A 27 7.56 9.16 21.10
N VAL A 28 6.59 8.39 21.59
CA VAL A 28 6.82 7.19 22.38
C VAL A 28 7.18 6.00 21.49
N LYS A 29 8.26 5.30 21.85
CA LYS A 29 8.74 4.04 21.25
C LYS A 29 8.91 3.00 22.33
N PHE A 30 8.96 1.71 21.97
CA PHE A 30 9.38 0.64 22.86
C PHE A 30 10.89 0.65 23.10
N ASP A 31 11.64 0.99 22.05
CA ASP A 31 13.08 1.07 22.03
C ASP A 31 13.49 2.28 21.16
N GLU A 32 14.60 2.94 21.48
CA GLU A 32 15.08 4.09 20.72
C GLU A 32 15.92 3.69 19.49
N GLU A 33 16.39 2.44 19.42
CA GLU A 33 17.31 1.98 18.39
C GLU A 33 16.65 1.73 17.03
N TYR A 34 15.33 1.62 16.92
CA TYR A 34 14.65 1.37 15.66
C TYR A 34 14.10 2.63 15.00
N LYS A 35 14.05 2.60 13.67
CA LYS A 35 13.37 3.61 12.86
C LYS A 35 11.86 3.40 12.97
N ALA A 36 11.15 4.37 13.53
CA ALA A 36 9.72 4.24 13.78
C ALA A 36 8.88 4.29 12.50
N SER A 37 7.82 3.49 12.47
CA SER A 37 6.87 3.45 11.36
C SER A 37 6.13 4.78 11.20
N ILE A 38 6.03 5.21 9.97
CA ILE A 38 4.90 5.99 9.43
C ILE A 38 3.86 4.96 8.99
N GLY A 39 2.58 5.29 8.94
CA GLY A 39 1.62 4.32 8.38
C GLY A 39 2.14 3.78 7.06
N TRP A 40 2.11 2.46 6.85
CA TRP A 40 2.80 1.84 5.71
C TRP A 40 2.26 2.28 4.34
N GLN A 41 0.97 2.69 4.26
CA GLN A 41 0.34 3.24 3.05
C GLN A 41 0.70 4.70 2.79
N TYR A 42 1.28 5.40 3.77
CA TYR A 42 1.65 6.81 3.67
C TYR A 42 2.53 7.14 2.44
N GLY A 43 3.36 6.20 2.05
CA GLY A 43 4.37 6.40 1.00
C GLY A 43 4.06 5.71 -0.32
N LEU A 44 2.91 5.07 -0.48
CA LEU A 44 2.58 4.32 -1.69
C LEU A 44 2.08 5.23 -2.81
N GLY A 45 2.41 4.86 -4.06
CA GLY A 45 1.80 5.39 -5.27
C GLY A 45 0.80 4.37 -5.79
N GLY A 46 -0.43 4.40 -5.25
CA GLY A 46 -1.46 3.40 -5.56
C GLY A 46 -2.05 3.56 -6.96
N ILE A 47 -2.22 2.43 -7.66
CA ILE A 47 -2.99 2.33 -8.90
C ILE A 47 -4.03 1.23 -8.77
N PHE A 48 -5.16 1.37 -9.44
CA PHE A 48 -6.16 0.31 -9.57
C PHE A 48 -6.83 0.37 -10.95
N VAL A 49 -7.39 -0.76 -11.36
CA VAL A 49 -8.05 -0.90 -12.65
C VAL A 49 -9.55 -0.82 -12.47
N THR A 50 -10.21 0.01 -13.27
CA THR A 50 -11.66 0.13 -13.27
C THR A 50 -12.29 -0.76 -14.34
N GLY A 51 -13.24 -1.60 -13.94
CA GLY A 51 -14.12 -2.37 -14.81
C GLY A 51 -15.41 -1.61 -15.15
N GLN A 52 -16.29 -2.25 -15.90
CA GLN A 52 -17.60 -1.68 -16.27
C GLN A 52 -18.59 -1.62 -15.08
N ASN A 53 -18.33 -2.42 -14.05
CA ASN A 53 -19.13 -2.49 -12.84
C ASN A 53 -18.24 -2.80 -11.63
N LEU A 54 -18.82 -2.78 -10.42
CA LEU A 54 -18.08 -3.03 -9.19
C LEU A 54 -17.46 -4.43 -9.15
N PHE A 55 -18.17 -5.44 -9.63
CA PHE A 55 -17.66 -6.82 -9.64
C PHE A 55 -16.40 -6.94 -10.50
N GLU A 56 -16.43 -6.43 -11.72
CA GLU A 56 -15.25 -6.42 -12.60
C GLU A 56 -14.10 -5.63 -11.98
N THR A 57 -14.39 -4.44 -11.42
CA THR A 57 -13.37 -3.63 -10.73
C THR A 57 -12.72 -4.43 -9.61
N LEU A 58 -13.49 -5.12 -8.78
CA LEU A 58 -12.94 -5.95 -7.71
C LEU A 58 -12.10 -7.11 -8.27
N MET A 59 -12.59 -7.81 -9.29
CA MET A 59 -11.87 -8.93 -9.91
C MET A 59 -10.59 -8.53 -10.60
N PHE A 60 -10.54 -7.37 -11.24
CA PHE A 60 -9.34 -6.84 -11.89
C PHE A 60 -8.22 -6.50 -10.89
N ASN A 61 -8.60 -6.17 -9.67
CA ASN A 61 -7.66 -5.82 -8.61
C ASN A 61 -7.45 -6.92 -7.57
N PHE A 62 -8.12 -8.07 -7.75
CA PHE A 62 -8.04 -9.20 -6.83
C PHE A 62 -6.82 -10.07 -7.14
N LYS A 63 -5.62 -9.55 -6.89
CA LYS A 63 -4.40 -10.35 -6.99
C LYS A 63 -4.24 -11.22 -5.76
N ILE A 64 -4.49 -12.50 -5.91
CA ILE A 64 -3.98 -13.51 -4.97
C ILE A 64 -2.50 -13.68 -5.30
N ILE A 65 -1.62 -13.58 -4.31
CA ILE A 65 -0.20 -13.88 -4.50
C ILE A 65 -0.10 -15.38 -4.77
N VAL A 66 0.00 -15.70 -6.03
CA VAL A 66 0.44 -17.01 -6.49
C VAL A 66 1.90 -16.80 -6.85
N SER A 67 2.81 -17.28 -6.02
CA SER A 67 4.19 -17.40 -6.43
C SER A 67 4.28 -18.30 -7.68
N SER A 68 5.29 -18.09 -8.47
CA SER A 68 5.48 -18.75 -9.75
C SER A 68 5.35 -20.28 -9.64
N VAL A 69 4.45 -20.83 -10.44
CA VAL A 69 4.37 -22.27 -10.80
C VAL A 69 4.45 -23.25 -9.61
N GLY A 70 3.30 -23.64 -9.09
CA GLY A 70 3.17 -24.83 -8.24
C GLY A 70 3.39 -24.60 -6.74
N GLU A 71 3.61 -23.39 -6.30
CA GLU A 71 3.77 -23.08 -4.88
C GLU A 71 2.42 -22.80 -4.20
N ASN A 72 2.33 -23.18 -2.94
CA ASN A 72 1.16 -22.97 -2.11
C ASN A 72 0.87 -21.46 -1.99
N VAL A 73 -0.39 -21.09 -2.21
CA VAL A 73 -0.86 -19.73 -1.87
C VAL A 73 -0.60 -19.50 -0.39
N PRO A 74 0.12 -18.42 0.00
CA PRO A 74 0.37 -18.14 1.40
C PRO A 74 -0.94 -18.06 2.18
N ILE A 75 -0.97 -18.66 3.38
CA ILE A 75 -2.11 -18.54 4.27
C ILE A 75 -2.27 -17.05 4.62
N GLN A 76 -3.44 -16.51 4.36
CA GLN A 76 -3.74 -15.13 4.68
C GLN A 76 -4.01 -15.00 6.18
N ASN A 77 -3.16 -14.25 6.88
CA ASN A 77 -3.19 -14.10 8.34
C ASN A 77 -3.28 -12.62 8.73
N PRO A 78 -4.49 -12.04 8.75
CA PRO A 78 -4.67 -10.66 9.18
C PRO A 78 -4.41 -10.46 10.67
N CYS A 79 -4.20 -9.23 11.11
CA CYS A 79 -3.78 -8.92 12.49
C CYS A 79 -4.77 -9.40 13.58
N TRP A 80 -6.04 -9.54 13.27
CA TRP A 80 -7.05 -10.01 14.23
C TRP A 80 -7.01 -11.51 14.52
N GLU A 81 -6.29 -12.29 13.72
CA GLU A 81 -6.02 -13.71 14.01
C GLU A 81 -4.90 -13.91 15.03
N ASN A 82 -4.21 -12.85 15.41
CA ASN A 82 -3.11 -12.86 16.35
C ASN A 82 -3.45 -12.06 17.62
N SER A 83 -2.83 -12.42 18.74
CA SER A 83 -2.88 -11.57 19.92
C SER A 83 -2.12 -10.25 19.71
N GLY A 84 -2.42 -9.23 20.51
CA GLY A 84 -1.71 -7.95 20.46
C GLY A 84 -0.19 -8.10 20.66
N LYS A 85 0.24 -9.02 21.51
CA LYS A 85 1.66 -9.32 21.73
C LYS A 85 2.32 -9.94 20.50
N GLU A 86 1.63 -10.86 19.82
CA GLU A 86 2.12 -11.46 18.59
C GLU A 86 2.26 -10.45 17.47
N ASN A 87 1.28 -9.53 17.31
CA ASN A 87 1.37 -8.46 16.32
C ASN A 87 2.55 -7.51 16.60
N ILE A 88 2.80 -7.17 17.86
CA ILE A 88 3.98 -6.38 18.24
C ILE A 88 5.26 -7.14 17.88
N ASN A 89 5.37 -8.41 18.25
CA ASN A 89 6.55 -9.21 17.94
C ASN A 89 6.78 -9.35 16.42
N LYS A 90 5.72 -9.56 15.63
CA LYS A 90 5.79 -9.57 14.16
C LYS A 90 6.33 -8.26 13.61
N SER A 91 5.91 -7.12 14.14
CA SER A 91 6.41 -5.82 13.71
C SER A 91 7.92 -5.66 13.94
N PHE A 92 8.47 -6.27 14.99
CA PHE A 92 9.92 -6.27 15.24
C PHE A 92 10.68 -7.30 14.39
N SER A 93 10.09 -8.45 14.10
CA SER A 93 10.69 -9.45 13.21
C SER A 93 10.66 -9.03 11.74
N GLY A 94 9.74 -8.16 11.40
CA GLY A 94 9.62 -7.58 10.06
C GLY A 94 9.13 -8.55 8.98
N LEU A 95 8.53 -9.66 9.33
CA LEU A 95 8.08 -10.69 8.39
C LEU A 95 6.59 -10.54 8.08
N GLU A 96 6.28 -9.93 6.93
CA GLU A 96 4.99 -10.03 6.29
C GLU A 96 5.14 -10.83 4.99
N ASP A 97 4.59 -12.03 4.96
CA ASP A 97 4.66 -12.98 3.84
C ASP A 97 3.35 -13.09 3.07
N ASN A 98 2.33 -12.38 3.53
CA ASN A 98 0.98 -12.41 2.95
C ASN A 98 0.31 -11.03 2.94
N LEU A 99 -0.61 -10.84 1.98
CA LEU A 99 -1.28 -9.54 1.78
C LEU A 99 -2.19 -9.16 2.94
N ALA A 100 -2.90 -10.11 3.54
CA ALA A 100 -3.78 -9.81 4.68
C ALA A 100 -2.98 -9.30 5.86
N GLY A 101 -1.83 -9.92 6.15
CA GLY A 101 -0.88 -9.44 7.16
C GLY A 101 -0.37 -8.04 6.85
N LEU A 102 0.07 -7.79 5.60
CA LEU A 102 0.54 -6.49 5.19
C LEU A 102 -0.54 -5.40 5.29
N TYR A 103 -1.74 -5.66 4.75
CA TYR A 103 -2.83 -4.67 4.75
C TYR A 103 -3.37 -4.35 6.14
N THR A 104 -3.20 -5.24 7.09
CA THR A 104 -3.62 -5.06 8.47
C THR A 104 -2.46 -4.84 9.45
N ASN A 105 -1.24 -4.65 8.94
CA ASN A 105 -0.06 -4.43 9.77
C ASN A 105 -0.20 -3.19 10.65
N TRP A 106 0.28 -3.31 11.87
CA TRP A 106 0.28 -2.23 12.83
C TRP A 106 1.51 -1.32 12.63
N SER A 107 1.27 -0.04 12.44
CA SER A 107 2.31 0.98 12.53
C SER A 107 2.48 1.48 13.98
N ARG A 108 1.48 1.24 14.81
CA ARG A 108 1.40 1.64 16.21
C ARG A 108 0.72 0.58 17.05
N ALA A 109 1.29 0.28 18.22
CA ALA A 109 0.58 -0.43 19.27
C ALA A 109 -0.33 0.57 19.99
N ILE A 110 -1.63 0.29 20.01
CA ILE A 110 -2.64 1.15 20.61
C ILE A 110 -3.31 0.40 21.74
N LEU A 111 -3.21 0.94 22.95
CA LEU A 111 -3.93 0.46 24.10
C LEU A 111 -5.11 1.39 24.38
N VAL A 112 -6.29 0.84 24.28
CA VAL A 112 -7.54 1.51 24.67
C VAL A 112 -7.88 1.06 26.08
N ASN A 113 -7.94 2.01 27.00
CA ASN A 113 -8.25 1.71 28.40
C ASN A 113 -9.76 1.84 28.62
N SER A 114 -10.49 0.73 28.43
CA SER A 114 -11.87 0.64 28.85
C SER A 114 -12.19 -0.79 29.27
N LYS A 115 -12.91 -0.94 30.39
CA LYS A 115 -13.45 -2.25 30.81
C LYS A 115 -14.68 -2.64 29.99
N ASP A 116 -15.43 -1.64 29.54
CA ASP A 116 -16.51 -1.73 28.57
C ASP A 116 -16.31 -0.51 27.66
N ILE A 117 -16.18 -0.69 26.36
CA ILE A 117 -15.92 0.41 25.43
C ILE A 117 -17.17 1.30 25.39
N ASP A 118 -17.33 2.13 26.39
CA ASP A 118 -18.31 3.20 26.36
C ASP A 118 -17.68 4.47 25.80
N PHE A 119 -17.91 4.71 24.51
CA PHE A 119 -17.43 5.90 23.80
C PHE A 119 -18.13 7.19 24.29
N SER A 120 -19.04 7.09 25.26
CA SER A 120 -19.70 8.24 25.91
C SER A 120 -18.87 8.85 27.04
N GLU A 121 -17.90 8.12 27.60
CA GLU A 121 -16.97 8.57 28.63
C GLU A 121 -15.61 8.97 28.07
N ASP A 122 -14.75 9.55 28.88
CA ASP A 122 -13.40 9.96 28.50
C ASP A 122 -12.55 8.75 28.10
N LEU A 123 -12.39 8.55 26.80
CA LEU A 123 -11.58 7.48 26.22
C LEU A 123 -10.09 7.80 26.39
N THR A 124 -9.39 7.02 27.18
CA THR A 124 -7.92 7.16 27.31
C THR A 124 -7.20 6.21 26.36
N ILE A 125 -6.41 6.75 25.47
CA ILE A 125 -5.64 5.98 24.47
C ILE A 125 -4.15 6.16 24.74
N LYS A 126 -3.42 5.05 24.83
CA LYS A 126 -1.95 5.04 24.83
C LYS A 126 -1.46 4.52 23.50
N VAL A 127 -0.53 5.25 22.89
CA VAL A 127 0.00 4.95 21.55
C VAL A 127 1.51 4.83 21.64
N VAL A 128 2.06 3.72 21.11
CA VAL A 128 3.49 3.47 21.01
C VAL A 128 3.83 3.13 19.56
N LYS A 129 4.85 3.77 18.99
CA LYS A 129 5.31 3.50 17.62
C LYS A 129 5.92 2.11 17.53
N LEU A 130 5.72 1.48 16.37
CA LEU A 130 6.35 0.23 16.01
C LEU A 130 7.44 0.46 14.94
N PRO A 131 8.30 -0.51 14.66
CA PRO A 131 9.33 -0.42 13.64
C PRO A 131 8.75 -0.17 12.24
N LEU A 132 9.51 0.56 11.42
CA LEU A 132 9.19 0.77 10.01
C LEU A 132 9.38 -0.54 9.25
N LEU A 133 8.39 -0.93 8.44
CA LEU A 133 8.53 -2.03 7.50
C LEU A 133 9.65 -1.75 6.50
N ALA A 134 10.51 -2.74 6.27
CA ALA A 134 11.54 -2.63 5.26
C ALA A 134 10.90 -2.57 3.85
N PRO A 135 11.48 -1.82 2.91
CA PRO A 135 10.95 -1.74 1.54
C PRO A 135 10.77 -3.09 0.86
N THR A 136 11.62 -4.07 1.20
CA THR A 136 11.55 -5.44 0.67
C THR A 136 10.29 -6.19 1.10
N MET A 137 9.75 -5.89 2.27
CA MET A 137 8.56 -6.56 2.81
C MET A 137 7.26 -6.09 2.17
N ILE A 138 7.21 -4.81 1.79
CA ILE A 138 6.03 -4.25 1.14
C ILE A 138 5.99 -4.54 -0.37
N GLN A 139 7.01 -5.20 -0.95
CA GLN A 139 7.05 -5.54 -2.38
C GLN A 139 6.00 -6.56 -2.82
N ILE A 140 5.32 -7.20 -1.90
CA ILE A 140 4.16 -8.06 -2.16
C ILE A 140 2.89 -7.26 -2.50
N GLU A 141 2.88 -5.95 -2.22
CA GLU A 141 1.73 -5.08 -2.48
C GLU A 141 1.50 -4.94 -3.99
N PRO A 142 0.32 -5.34 -4.53
CA PRO A 142 0.11 -5.45 -5.97
C PRO A 142 -0.21 -4.14 -6.68
N MET A 143 -0.74 -3.14 -5.96
CA MET A 143 -1.26 -1.90 -6.55
C MET A 143 -0.24 -0.76 -6.57
N THR A 144 0.97 -0.98 -6.09
CA THR A 144 2.00 0.04 -5.97
C THR A 144 2.87 0.12 -7.23
N LEU A 145 3.21 1.34 -7.63
CA LEU A 145 4.29 1.59 -8.58
C LEU A 145 5.65 1.48 -7.88
N TRP A 146 6.64 0.90 -8.55
CA TRP A 146 7.96 0.63 -7.99
C TRP A 146 9.05 1.44 -8.70
N LYS A 147 10.01 1.91 -7.91
CA LYS A 147 11.21 2.58 -8.39
C LYS A 147 12.44 1.83 -7.91
N TYR A 148 13.34 1.47 -8.82
CA TYR A 148 14.65 0.90 -8.48
C TYR A 148 15.60 1.99 -7.98
N VAL A 149 16.32 1.72 -6.90
CA VAL A 149 17.25 2.67 -6.28
C VAL A 149 18.69 2.22 -6.56
N LYS A 150 19.45 3.07 -7.25
CA LYS A 150 20.85 2.79 -7.62
C LYS A 150 21.85 3.25 -6.55
N GLU A 151 21.48 4.15 -5.66
CA GLU A 151 22.38 4.76 -4.68
C GLU A 151 21.70 4.98 -3.33
N GLY A 152 22.48 5.10 -2.26
CA GLY A 152 21.98 5.42 -0.91
C GLY A 152 21.59 4.18 -0.08
N GLU A 153 20.82 4.41 0.99
CA GLU A 153 20.44 3.40 2.00
C GLU A 153 19.67 2.20 1.39
N ASN A 154 18.84 2.46 0.40
CA ASN A 154 18.03 1.43 -0.28
C ASN A 154 18.64 1.00 -1.62
N LYS A 155 19.95 1.08 -1.79
CA LYS A 155 20.65 0.68 -3.01
C LYS A 155 20.32 -0.77 -3.38
N ASN A 156 20.07 -1.00 -4.69
CA ASN A 156 19.70 -2.28 -5.28
C ASN A 156 18.37 -2.86 -4.78
N HIS A 157 17.48 -2.00 -4.29
CA HIS A 157 16.11 -2.39 -3.90
C HIS A 157 15.06 -1.57 -4.64
N PHE A 158 13.88 -2.15 -4.76
CA PHE A 158 12.70 -1.42 -5.20
C PHE A 158 12.05 -0.73 -3.99
N ILE A 159 11.69 0.52 -4.18
CA ILE A 159 10.91 1.31 -3.21
C ILE A 159 9.63 1.80 -3.87
N PRO A 160 8.55 2.08 -3.11
CA PRO A 160 7.35 2.67 -3.67
C PRO A 160 7.64 4.01 -4.34
N LYS A 161 7.12 4.17 -5.57
CA LYS A 161 7.11 5.47 -6.25
C LYS A 161 5.82 6.19 -5.87
N LYS A 162 5.95 7.32 -5.19
CA LYS A 162 4.80 8.18 -4.89
C LYS A 162 4.28 8.88 -6.15
N HIS A 163 2.98 9.11 -6.19
CA HIS A 163 2.42 10.09 -7.12
C HIS A 163 2.69 11.50 -6.60
N GLU A 164 3.18 12.35 -7.48
CA GLU A 164 3.53 13.73 -7.15
C GLU A 164 2.53 14.69 -7.81
N GLN A 165 2.19 15.76 -7.11
CA GLN A 165 1.31 16.80 -7.65
C GLN A 165 1.91 17.40 -8.92
N GLY A 166 1.06 17.57 -9.95
CA GLY A 166 1.51 18.11 -11.24
C GLY A 166 2.26 17.12 -12.13
N GLN A 167 2.41 15.86 -11.69
CA GLN A 167 2.92 14.78 -12.52
C GLN A 167 1.79 13.83 -12.92
N ALA A 168 1.35 13.93 -14.16
CA ALA A 168 0.32 13.05 -14.70
C ALA A 168 0.80 11.57 -14.74
N LEU A 169 -0.15 10.64 -14.60
CA LEU A 169 0.10 9.20 -14.55
C LEU A 169 0.82 8.68 -15.80
N TRP A 170 0.57 9.29 -16.97
CA TRP A 170 1.24 8.89 -18.21
C TRP A 170 2.77 9.00 -18.15
N LYS A 171 3.35 9.84 -17.29
CA LYS A 171 4.80 9.90 -17.04
C LYS A 171 5.34 8.62 -16.39
N SER A 172 4.46 7.78 -15.84
CA SER A 172 4.79 6.47 -15.30
C SER A 172 4.51 5.33 -16.28
N PHE A 173 4.23 5.63 -17.56
CA PHE A 173 3.87 4.66 -18.58
C PHE A 173 4.84 3.48 -18.63
N GLY A 174 6.15 3.72 -18.73
CA GLY A 174 7.14 2.65 -18.76
C GLY A 174 7.16 1.78 -17.50
N ILE A 175 6.88 2.37 -16.31
CA ILE A 175 6.78 1.60 -15.06
C ILE A 175 5.55 0.68 -15.06
N ILE A 176 4.49 1.08 -15.74
CA ILE A 176 3.23 0.33 -15.81
C ILE A 176 3.30 -0.77 -16.86
N THR A 177 3.94 -0.52 -17.99
CA THR A 177 3.83 -1.37 -19.18
C THR A 177 5.03 -2.29 -19.45
N ILE A 178 6.20 -2.01 -18.86
CA ILE A 178 7.38 -2.84 -19.05
C ILE A 178 7.34 -4.04 -18.08
N PRO A 179 7.52 -5.27 -18.57
CA PRO A 179 7.52 -6.45 -17.71
C PRO A 179 8.64 -6.46 -16.68
N SER A 180 8.41 -7.11 -15.54
CA SER A 180 9.46 -7.35 -14.55
C SER A 180 10.62 -8.16 -15.13
N GLY A 181 11.84 -7.89 -14.65
CA GLY A 181 13.02 -8.68 -15.01
C GLY A 181 13.77 -8.26 -16.25
N ILE A 182 13.28 -7.28 -17.03
CA ILE A 182 14.06 -6.67 -18.09
C ILE A 182 15.15 -5.81 -17.43
N GLU A 183 16.43 -6.16 -17.65
CA GLU A 183 17.61 -5.48 -17.08
C GLU A 183 17.70 -5.50 -15.53
N GLY A 184 16.82 -6.23 -14.83
CA GLY A 184 16.83 -6.34 -13.35
C GLY A 184 16.48 -5.07 -12.57
N GLU A 185 16.24 -3.94 -13.26
CA GLU A 185 15.94 -2.64 -12.65
C GLU A 185 14.46 -2.25 -12.76
N HIS A 186 13.62 -3.18 -13.19
CA HIS A 186 12.21 -2.94 -13.41
C HIS A 186 11.35 -3.95 -12.64
N LYS A 187 10.29 -3.43 -11.99
CA LYS A 187 9.27 -4.22 -11.29
C LYS A 187 7.90 -3.70 -11.69
N GLU A 188 7.20 -4.53 -12.42
CA GLU A 188 5.83 -4.26 -12.82
C GLU A 188 4.88 -4.26 -11.61
N PRO A 189 3.85 -3.39 -11.61
CA PRO A 189 2.79 -3.49 -10.60
C PRO A 189 2.07 -4.82 -10.66
N GLY A 190 1.86 -5.44 -9.52
CA GLY A 190 1.26 -6.76 -9.46
C GLY A 190 -0.17 -6.83 -10.02
N VAL A 191 -0.91 -5.72 -10.00
CA VAL A 191 -2.26 -5.67 -10.60
C VAL A 191 -2.19 -5.81 -12.12
N ILE A 192 -1.15 -5.31 -12.78
CA ILE A 192 -0.95 -5.46 -14.23
C ILE A 192 -0.58 -6.91 -14.57
N GLU A 193 0.36 -7.49 -13.82
CA GLU A 193 0.68 -8.93 -13.93
C GLU A 193 -0.56 -9.82 -13.73
N TRP A 194 -1.45 -9.44 -12.81
CA TRP A 194 -2.71 -10.16 -12.60
C TRP A 194 -3.64 -10.10 -13.80
N LEU A 195 -3.81 -8.93 -14.42
CA LEU A 195 -4.63 -8.80 -15.63
C LEU A 195 -4.18 -9.71 -16.76
N GLU A 196 -2.87 -9.87 -16.94
CA GLU A 196 -2.33 -10.81 -17.92
C GLU A 196 -2.71 -12.26 -17.63
N ARG A 197 -2.64 -12.65 -16.35
CA ARG A 197 -2.94 -14.03 -15.94
C ARG A 197 -4.40 -14.41 -16.15
N ILE A 198 -5.33 -13.49 -15.88
CA ILE A 198 -6.76 -13.74 -16.06
C ILE A 198 -7.21 -13.55 -17.50
N GLN A 199 -6.29 -13.18 -18.41
CA GLN A 199 -6.51 -13.04 -19.85
C GLN A 199 -7.81 -12.28 -20.17
N ILE A 200 -7.99 -11.13 -19.55
CA ILE A 200 -9.18 -10.30 -19.78
C ILE A 200 -9.08 -9.72 -21.18
N TYR A 201 -9.78 -10.34 -22.10
CA TYR A 201 -10.11 -9.75 -23.38
C TYR A 201 -11.40 -8.94 -23.21
N ASN A 202 -11.27 -7.64 -23.11
CA ASN A 202 -12.41 -6.75 -23.03
C ASN A 202 -12.85 -6.37 -24.46
N ASP A 203 -14.16 -6.45 -24.75
CA ASP A 203 -14.72 -6.03 -26.04
C ASP A 203 -14.37 -4.58 -26.40
N ASN A 204 -14.11 -3.75 -25.40
CA ASN A 204 -13.70 -2.35 -25.59
C ASN A 204 -12.22 -2.13 -25.88
N LYS A 205 -11.39 -3.15 -25.76
CA LYS A 205 -9.93 -3.08 -26.00
C LYS A 205 -9.17 -2.01 -25.20
N PHE A 206 -9.80 -1.27 -24.31
CA PHE A 206 -9.18 -0.27 -23.45
C PHE A 206 -9.32 -0.65 -21.97
N ILE A 207 -8.21 -0.52 -21.27
CA ILE A 207 -8.11 -0.72 -19.83
C ILE A 207 -7.87 0.64 -19.19
N ARG A 208 -8.69 1.01 -18.22
CA ARG A 208 -8.56 2.25 -17.48
C ARG A 208 -7.84 1.98 -16.15
N ILE A 209 -6.67 2.57 -16.01
CA ILE A 209 -5.85 2.55 -14.80
C ILE A 209 -6.05 3.88 -14.09
N ASN A 210 -6.43 3.83 -12.82
CA ASN A 210 -6.59 5.02 -11.99
C ASN A 210 -5.45 5.09 -10.99
N ALA A 211 -4.98 6.28 -10.70
CA ALA A 211 -3.99 6.58 -9.68
C ALA A 211 -4.63 7.38 -8.55
N VAL A 212 -4.34 7.00 -7.32
CA VAL A 212 -4.78 7.72 -6.12
C VAL A 212 -3.63 7.86 -5.14
N ALA A 213 -3.49 9.03 -4.55
CA ALA A 213 -2.50 9.27 -3.50
C ALA A 213 -2.94 10.40 -2.58
N LEU A 214 -2.52 10.34 -1.32
CA LEU A 214 -2.60 11.45 -0.39
C LEU A 214 -1.32 12.28 -0.46
N GLN A 215 -1.49 13.58 -0.47
CA GLN A 215 -0.39 14.52 -0.33
C GLN A 215 -0.32 15.02 1.11
N TYR A 216 0.87 15.03 1.64
CA TYR A 216 1.14 15.42 3.02
C TYR A 216 1.89 16.74 3.07
N ASP A 217 1.67 17.51 4.12
CA ASP A 217 2.43 18.72 4.39
C ASP A 217 3.93 18.41 4.42
N SER A 218 4.72 19.28 3.83
CA SER A 218 6.18 19.23 3.88
C SER A 218 6.74 19.44 5.28
N ASN A 219 5.95 20.02 6.20
CA ASN A 219 6.34 20.20 7.58
C ASN A 219 6.45 18.84 8.30
N PRO A 220 7.65 18.42 8.70
CA PRO A 220 7.85 17.12 9.35
C PRO A 220 7.13 17.00 10.70
N LYS A 221 6.65 18.09 11.29
CA LYS A 221 5.89 18.08 12.54
C LYS A 221 4.38 17.90 12.34
N SER A 222 3.85 18.31 11.21
CA SER A 222 2.40 18.28 10.94
C SER A 222 1.96 17.01 10.23
N ARG A 223 2.62 16.60 9.18
CA ARG A 223 2.38 15.40 8.34
C ARG A 223 0.94 14.92 8.25
N MET A 224 0.02 15.87 8.19
CA MET A 224 -1.38 15.60 7.92
C MET A 224 -1.61 15.60 6.40
N PRO A 225 -2.56 14.82 5.89
CA PRO A 225 -2.98 14.97 4.50
C PRO A 225 -3.48 16.40 4.26
N ILE A 226 -2.94 17.04 3.23
CA ILE A 226 -3.34 18.40 2.84
C ILE A 226 -4.08 18.43 1.51
N ASN A 227 -3.91 17.40 0.71
CA ASN A 227 -4.55 17.27 -0.59
C ASN A 227 -4.59 15.81 -1.02
N GLU A 228 -5.36 15.51 -2.06
CA GLU A 228 -5.40 14.23 -2.74
C GLU A 228 -5.01 14.39 -4.21
N MET A 229 -4.39 13.37 -4.78
CA MET A 229 -4.15 13.25 -6.20
C MET A 229 -5.02 12.13 -6.75
N ILE A 230 -5.79 12.46 -7.78
CA ILE A 230 -6.58 11.50 -8.56
C ILE A 230 -6.23 11.75 -10.03
N ASP A 231 -5.85 10.70 -10.74
CA ASP A 231 -5.54 10.75 -12.18
C ASP A 231 -5.91 9.43 -12.83
N ASP A 232 -6.09 9.41 -14.14
CA ASP A 232 -6.36 8.18 -14.86
C ASP A 232 -5.64 8.11 -16.21
N LEU A 233 -5.43 6.87 -16.66
CA LEU A 233 -4.80 6.55 -17.93
C LEU A 233 -5.56 5.42 -18.60
N ALA A 234 -6.08 5.66 -19.80
CA ALA A 234 -6.68 4.62 -20.62
C ALA A 234 -5.63 4.07 -21.60
N LEU A 235 -5.37 2.77 -21.52
CA LEU A 235 -4.42 2.08 -22.39
C LEU A 235 -5.16 1.01 -23.22
N HIS A 236 -4.78 0.89 -24.47
CA HIS A 236 -5.24 -0.24 -25.28
C HIS A 236 -4.63 -1.53 -24.73
N GLU A 237 -5.41 -2.62 -24.65
CA GLU A 237 -4.97 -3.90 -24.07
C GLU A 237 -3.66 -4.44 -24.68
N ILE A 238 -3.45 -4.22 -25.96
CA ILE A 238 -2.23 -4.62 -26.69
C ILE A 238 -0.96 -4.03 -26.05
N VAL A 239 -1.05 -2.84 -25.48
CA VAL A 239 0.06 -2.16 -24.82
C VAL A 239 0.51 -2.89 -23.57
N LEU A 240 -0.46 -3.51 -22.87
CA LEU A 240 -0.19 -4.23 -21.64
C LEU A 240 0.16 -5.71 -21.88
N PHE A 241 -0.40 -6.35 -22.90
CA PHE A 241 -0.33 -7.80 -23.05
C PHE A 241 0.58 -8.29 -24.18
N GLU A 242 0.89 -7.48 -25.17
CA GLU A 242 1.88 -7.84 -26.22
C GLU A 242 3.30 -7.47 -25.79
N LYS A 243 3.76 -8.01 -24.69
CA LYS A 243 5.11 -7.79 -24.17
C LYS A 243 6.15 -8.48 -25.01
N GLY A 244 7.25 -7.79 -25.31
CA GLY A 244 8.39 -8.34 -26.04
C GLY A 244 8.39 -8.07 -27.55
N LYS A 245 7.42 -7.39 -28.11
CA LYS A 245 7.58 -6.82 -29.47
C LYS A 245 8.47 -5.60 -29.38
N GLU A 246 9.64 -5.68 -29.99
CA GLU A 246 10.57 -4.58 -30.22
C GLU A 246 9.88 -3.45 -30.98
N GLY A 247 9.18 -2.59 -30.33
CA GLY A 247 8.39 -1.55 -30.96
C GLY A 247 7.82 -0.51 -30.02
N TRP A 248 7.83 -0.79 -28.71
CA TRP A 248 7.32 0.13 -27.70
C TRP A 248 8.39 1.11 -27.18
N VAL A 249 9.65 0.93 -27.58
CA VAL A 249 10.76 1.81 -27.21
C VAL A 249 11.13 2.64 -28.43
N MET A 250 10.29 3.59 -28.78
CA MET A 250 10.62 4.74 -29.61
C MET A 250 10.19 6.01 -28.93
#